data_dbe4e4fc0c58907a1cdc90fa8f042433
#
_entry.id   dbe4e4fc0c58907a1cdc90fa8f042433
#
_cell.length_a   1.000
_cell.length_b   1.000
_cell.length_c   1.000
_cell.angle_alpha   90.00
_cell.angle_beta   90.00
_cell.angle_gamma   90.00
#
_symmetry.space_group_name_H-M   'P 1'
#
loop_
_entity.id
_entity.type
_entity.pdbx_description
1 polymer ?
#
loop_
_entity_poly.entity_id
_entity_poly.type
_entity_poly.pdbx_seq_one_letter_code
_entity_poly.pdbx_strand_id
1 'polypeptide(L)'
;VLTDTKYIVQDDLEFSPFGVFDEFFIKYIYYNNGMKEIDKIINCIYNDDPYNFKLFTDLLMKYNRMLNVKNRNQKIVLKNALMRIFFDRFYILHPDIINENNSNSYNFGNTCNSLRWSTPKAIDINPNLMKPEYMDKPFISIVHSSEVLQEASKELQMLEFFTNPIDIFIHTFSALKVVDNFVKASTFEKRVGKFITMFDKSLIISEKAQMSFDDIFLLFCLIFTVYPPSNSKKLSTFLSKMSGISFEPPLEYAKLFLVSTI
;
A
#
# COMPACT_ATOMS: atom_id res chain seq x y z
N VAL A 1 6.49 20.89 -22.92
CA VAL A 1 5.54 20.84 -21.79
C VAL A 1 6.08 19.96 -20.66
N LEU A 2 6.74 18.82 -20.93
CA LEU A 2 7.43 18.00 -19.92
C LEU A 2 8.85 18.50 -19.60
N THR A 3 9.32 19.56 -20.25
CA THR A 3 10.63 20.17 -20.00
C THR A 3 10.63 21.09 -18.78
N ASP A 4 9.47 21.47 -18.28
CA ASP A 4 9.37 22.32 -17.10
C ASP A 4 9.40 21.45 -15.83
N THR A 5 10.59 20.92 -15.56
CA THR A 5 10.89 20.03 -14.43
C THR A 5 10.70 20.68 -13.07
N LYS A 6 10.42 21.99 -13.01
CA LYS A 6 10.13 22.70 -11.74
C LYS A 6 8.94 22.15 -10.96
N TYR A 7 7.99 21.46 -11.64
CA TYR A 7 6.82 20.86 -11.00
C TYR A 7 7.01 19.39 -10.66
N ILE A 8 8.15 18.79 -11.01
CA ILE A 8 8.43 17.34 -10.83
C ILE A 8 9.48 17.09 -9.74
N VAL A 9 10.09 18.12 -9.18
CA VAL A 9 11.22 18.00 -8.25
C VAL A 9 10.79 18.34 -6.84
N GLN A 10 10.05 17.43 -6.20
CA GLN A 10 10.11 17.25 -4.77
C GLN A 10 10.42 15.78 -4.52
N ASP A 11 11.32 15.49 -3.59
CA ASP A 11 11.89 14.17 -3.33
C ASP A 11 10.87 13.09 -2.93
N ASP A 12 9.61 13.47 -2.64
CA ASP A 12 8.52 12.58 -2.26
C ASP A 12 7.54 12.22 -3.39
N LEU A 13 7.79 12.61 -4.64
CA LEU A 13 6.86 12.43 -5.76
C LEU A 13 6.71 10.98 -6.23
N GLU A 14 7.63 10.09 -5.86
CA GLU A 14 7.56 8.67 -6.24
C GLU A 14 6.30 8.00 -5.68
N PHE A 15 5.74 8.51 -4.59
CA PHE A 15 4.60 7.95 -3.84
C PHE A 15 3.49 8.97 -3.61
N SER A 16 3.48 10.06 -4.37
CA SER A 16 2.43 11.06 -4.25
C SER A 16 1.08 10.48 -4.70
N PRO A 17 0.00 10.74 -3.96
CA PRO A 17 -1.36 10.53 -4.45
C PRO A 17 -1.59 11.35 -5.72
N PHE A 18 -2.75 11.17 -6.36
CA PHE A 18 -3.12 11.87 -7.58
C PHE A 18 -2.70 13.35 -7.54
N GLY A 19 -1.91 13.77 -8.52
CA GLY A 19 -1.28 15.10 -8.56
C GLY A 19 -1.51 15.85 -9.86
N VAL A 20 -0.91 17.03 -9.96
CA VAL A 20 -1.03 17.92 -11.15
C VAL A 20 -0.62 17.23 -12.45
N PHE A 21 0.37 16.34 -12.39
CA PHE A 21 0.80 15.58 -13.57
C PHE A 21 -0.27 14.60 -14.03
N ASP A 22 -0.95 13.92 -13.11
CA ASP A 22 -2.00 12.96 -13.44
C ASP A 22 -3.15 13.68 -14.16
N GLU A 23 -3.58 14.84 -13.65
CA GLU A 23 -4.61 15.66 -14.28
C GLU A 23 -4.20 16.11 -15.69
N PHE A 24 -2.98 16.58 -15.84
CA PHE A 24 -2.44 16.95 -17.16
C PHE A 24 -2.40 15.76 -18.10
N PHE A 25 -1.95 14.59 -17.63
CA PHE A 25 -1.80 13.40 -18.44
C PHE A 25 -3.15 12.81 -18.86
N ILE A 26 -4.15 12.84 -17.99
CA ILE A 26 -5.54 12.49 -18.34
C ILE A 26 -6.03 13.36 -19.50
N LYS A 27 -5.88 14.70 -19.38
CA LYS A 27 -6.27 15.62 -20.43
C LYS A 27 -5.51 15.35 -21.74
N TYR A 28 -4.20 15.09 -21.66
CA TYR A 28 -3.37 14.75 -22.81
C TYR A 28 -3.87 13.49 -23.53
N ILE A 29 -4.19 12.43 -22.79
CA ILE A 29 -4.73 11.19 -23.36
C ILE A 29 -6.09 11.43 -24.02
N TYR A 30 -6.97 12.21 -23.41
CA TYR A 30 -8.29 12.55 -23.97
C TYR A 30 -8.14 13.31 -25.32
N TYR A 31 -7.33 14.35 -25.37
CA TYR A 31 -7.16 15.17 -26.58
C TYR A 31 -6.50 14.40 -27.71
N ASN A 32 -5.71 13.39 -27.44
CA ASN A 32 -5.02 12.58 -28.45
C ASN A 32 -5.76 11.25 -28.77
N ASN A 33 -7.03 11.12 -28.45
CA ASN A 33 -7.82 9.89 -28.61
C ASN A 33 -7.22 8.64 -27.93
N GLY A 34 -6.31 8.82 -26.96
CA GLY A 34 -5.63 7.75 -26.27
C GLY A 34 -6.56 6.86 -25.44
N MET A 35 -7.72 7.39 -24.99
CA MET A 35 -8.71 6.58 -24.26
C MET A 35 -9.26 5.44 -25.12
N LYS A 36 -9.51 5.66 -26.41
CA LYS A 36 -9.98 4.58 -27.32
C LYS A 36 -8.93 3.48 -27.48
N GLU A 37 -7.65 3.86 -27.46
CA GLU A 37 -6.55 2.90 -27.51
C GLU A 37 -6.46 2.09 -26.20
N ILE A 38 -6.58 2.77 -25.06
CA ILE A 38 -6.64 2.13 -23.73
C ILE A 38 -7.79 1.15 -23.67
N ASP A 39 -9.01 1.56 -24.06
CA ASP A 39 -10.20 0.69 -24.08
C ASP A 39 -9.98 -0.55 -24.97
N LYS A 40 -9.37 -0.37 -26.14
CA LYS A 40 -9.04 -1.49 -27.02
C LYS A 40 -8.05 -2.47 -26.39
N ILE A 41 -7.02 -1.96 -25.74
CA ILE A 41 -6.02 -2.78 -25.05
C ILE A 41 -6.66 -3.51 -23.87
N ILE A 42 -7.48 -2.84 -23.08
CA ILE A 42 -8.23 -3.43 -21.97
C ILE A 42 -9.08 -4.60 -22.46
N ASN A 43 -9.86 -4.40 -23.52
CA ASN A 43 -10.71 -5.46 -24.08
C ASN A 43 -9.88 -6.64 -24.64
N CYS A 44 -8.72 -6.38 -25.23
CA CYS A 44 -7.83 -7.45 -25.67
C CYS A 44 -7.30 -8.27 -24.47
N ILE A 45 -6.82 -7.59 -23.43
CA ILE A 45 -6.34 -8.27 -22.20
C ILE A 45 -7.46 -9.08 -21.57
N TYR A 46 -8.67 -8.50 -21.44
CA TYR A 46 -9.79 -9.18 -20.81
C TYR A 46 -10.21 -10.46 -21.55
N ASN A 47 -10.21 -10.44 -22.87
CA ASN A 47 -10.67 -11.57 -23.70
C ASN A 47 -9.63 -12.68 -23.82
N ASP A 48 -8.33 -12.32 -23.83
CA ASP A 48 -7.24 -13.32 -24.02
C ASP A 48 -6.79 -13.90 -22.69
N ASP A 49 -6.24 -13.05 -21.82
CA ASP A 49 -5.78 -13.41 -20.47
C ASP A 49 -5.92 -12.18 -19.56
N PRO A 50 -6.98 -12.13 -18.73
CA PRO A 50 -7.29 -10.97 -17.89
C PRO A 50 -6.18 -10.57 -16.93
N TYR A 51 -5.18 -11.40 -16.74
CA TYR A 51 -4.07 -11.17 -15.80
C TYR A 51 -2.72 -10.96 -16.49
N ASN A 52 -2.67 -11.02 -17.82
CA ASN A 52 -1.45 -10.77 -18.60
C ASN A 52 -1.37 -9.31 -19.07
N PHE A 53 -0.67 -8.50 -18.32
CA PHE A 53 -0.53 -7.06 -18.60
C PHE A 53 0.65 -6.70 -19.53
N LYS A 54 1.08 -7.60 -20.41
CA LYS A 54 2.15 -7.30 -21.38
C LYS A 54 1.79 -6.12 -22.28
N LEU A 55 0.55 -6.06 -22.77
CA LEU A 55 0.07 -4.95 -23.60
C LEU A 55 0.10 -3.61 -22.87
N PHE A 56 -0.13 -3.62 -21.55
CA PHE A 56 0.06 -2.42 -20.73
C PHE A 56 1.51 -1.96 -20.74
N THR A 57 2.47 -2.88 -20.64
CA THR A 57 3.90 -2.55 -20.70
C THR A 57 4.29 -1.95 -22.05
N ASP A 58 3.75 -2.48 -23.15
CA ASP A 58 3.96 -1.94 -24.50
C ASP A 58 3.37 -0.53 -24.64
N LEU A 59 2.18 -0.29 -24.07
CA LEU A 59 1.56 1.02 -24.02
C LEU A 59 2.41 2.02 -23.23
N LEU A 60 2.94 1.63 -22.08
CA LEU A 60 3.84 2.45 -21.28
C LEU A 60 5.11 2.81 -22.05
N MET A 61 5.72 1.86 -22.76
CA MET A 61 6.88 2.12 -23.59
C MET A 61 6.55 3.12 -24.74
N LYS A 62 5.38 3.01 -25.34
CA LYS A 62 4.88 3.93 -26.36
C LYS A 62 4.81 5.37 -25.80
N TYR A 63 4.14 5.58 -24.66
CA TYR A 63 4.04 6.91 -24.04
C TYR A 63 5.38 7.46 -23.57
N ASN A 64 6.27 6.63 -23.06
CA ASN A 64 7.64 7.04 -22.73
C ASN A 64 8.37 7.64 -23.95
N ARG A 65 8.22 7.04 -25.14
CA ARG A 65 8.80 7.53 -26.39
C ARG A 65 8.13 8.82 -26.87
N MET A 66 6.79 8.85 -26.89
CA MET A 66 6.01 10.01 -27.36
C MET A 66 6.28 11.27 -26.53
N LEU A 67 6.42 11.11 -25.22
CA LEU A 67 6.67 12.21 -24.29
C LEU A 67 8.17 12.48 -24.05
N ASN A 68 9.04 11.74 -24.74
CA ASN A 68 10.50 11.86 -24.63
C ASN A 68 11.02 11.80 -23.18
N VAL A 69 10.46 10.86 -22.41
CA VAL A 69 10.79 10.67 -20.99
C VAL A 69 12.18 10.06 -20.85
N LYS A 70 13.12 10.78 -20.23
CA LYS A 70 14.53 10.39 -20.18
C LYS A 70 14.99 9.90 -18.81
N ASN A 71 14.60 10.57 -17.75
CA ASN A 71 15.08 10.23 -16.41
C ASN A 71 14.17 9.23 -15.70
N ARG A 72 14.71 8.59 -14.65
CA ARG A 72 14.02 7.55 -13.87
C ARG A 72 12.75 8.09 -13.21
N ASN A 73 12.82 9.24 -12.55
CA ASN A 73 11.67 9.79 -11.81
C ASN A 73 10.52 10.12 -12.75
N GLN A 74 10.80 10.72 -13.92
CA GLN A 74 9.78 10.97 -14.95
C GLN A 74 9.12 9.66 -15.43
N LYS A 75 9.90 8.57 -15.58
CA LYS A 75 9.35 7.26 -15.96
C LYS A 75 8.42 6.70 -14.89
N ILE A 76 8.78 6.85 -13.62
CA ILE A 76 7.95 6.42 -12.48
C ILE A 76 6.64 7.21 -12.46
N VAL A 77 6.71 8.54 -12.53
CA VAL A 77 5.53 9.41 -12.53
C VAL A 77 4.59 9.07 -13.69
N LEU A 78 5.12 8.92 -14.91
CA LEU A 78 4.32 8.52 -16.06
C LEU A 78 3.69 7.14 -15.91
N LYS A 79 4.45 6.17 -15.40
CA LYS A 79 3.95 4.82 -15.13
C LYS A 79 2.80 4.84 -14.13
N ASN A 80 2.96 5.57 -13.01
CA ASN A 80 1.94 5.67 -11.99
C ASN A 80 0.66 6.33 -12.54
N ALA A 81 0.79 7.43 -13.28
CA ALA A 81 -0.34 8.10 -13.90
C ALA A 81 -1.06 7.19 -14.93
N LEU A 82 -0.30 6.50 -15.79
CA LEU A 82 -0.88 5.58 -16.75
C LEU A 82 -1.58 4.40 -16.06
N MET A 83 -1.00 3.86 -14.98
CA MET A 83 -1.61 2.78 -14.21
C MET A 83 -2.93 3.20 -13.58
N ARG A 84 -3.02 4.40 -12.98
CA ARG A 84 -4.28 4.92 -12.45
C ARG A 84 -5.36 4.95 -13.52
N ILE A 85 -5.06 5.61 -14.65
CA ILE A 85 -6.02 5.73 -15.76
C ILE A 85 -6.41 4.36 -16.30
N PHE A 86 -5.44 3.48 -16.52
CA PHE A 86 -5.66 2.16 -17.09
C PHE A 86 -6.54 1.29 -16.20
N PHE A 87 -6.20 1.18 -14.91
CA PHE A 87 -6.91 0.29 -13.99
C PHE A 87 -8.27 0.83 -13.56
N ASP A 88 -8.42 2.15 -13.40
CA ASP A 88 -9.72 2.75 -13.16
C ASP A 88 -10.64 2.52 -14.36
N ARG A 89 -10.11 2.64 -15.58
CA ARG A 89 -10.86 2.36 -16.80
C ARG A 89 -11.16 0.87 -16.97
N PHE A 90 -10.21 0.01 -16.63
CA PHE A 90 -10.38 -1.45 -16.63
C PHE A 90 -11.52 -1.87 -15.69
N TYR A 91 -11.57 -1.30 -14.48
CA TYR A 91 -12.66 -1.54 -13.54
C TYR A 91 -14.02 -1.07 -14.05
N ILE A 92 -14.08 0.09 -14.71
CA ILE A 92 -15.34 0.61 -15.29
C ILE A 92 -15.86 -0.31 -16.40
N LEU A 93 -14.98 -0.84 -17.25
CA LEU A 93 -15.36 -1.69 -18.36
C LEU A 93 -15.65 -3.13 -17.94
N HIS A 94 -14.89 -3.65 -16.97
CA HIS A 94 -14.93 -5.05 -16.53
C HIS A 94 -14.91 -5.15 -15.00
N PRO A 95 -15.99 -4.73 -14.32
CA PRO A 95 -16.04 -4.73 -12.85
C PRO A 95 -16.03 -6.14 -12.23
N ASP A 96 -16.38 -7.15 -13.01
CA ASP A 96 -16.40 -8.56 -12.61
C ASP A 96 -15.01 -9.09 -12.21
N ILE A 97 -13.93 -8.58 -12.81
CA ILE A 97 -12.56 -9.01 -12.50
C ILE A 97 -12.21 -8.77 -11.02
N ILE A 98 -12.65 -7.62 -10.47
CA ILE A 98 -12.45 -7.31 -9.06
C ILE A 98 -13.59 -7.89 -8.21
N ASN A 99 -14.76 -8.09 -8.83
CA ASN A 99 -15.98 -8.52 -8.13
C ASN A 99 -16.24 -10.04 -8.17
N GLU A 100 -15.26 -10.87 -8.51
CA GLU A 100 -15.42 -12.34 -8.44
C GLU A 100 -16.00 -12.76 -7.09
N ASN A 101 -17.19 -13.34 -7.11
CA ASN A 101 -17.89 -13.83 -5.92
C ASN A 101 -17.25 -15.14 -5.43
N ASN A 102 -16.19 -15.05 -4.67
CA ASN A 102 -15.62 -16.20 -3.97
C ASN A 102 -16.38 -16.46 -2.66
N SER A 103 -17.01 -17.62 -2.54
CA SER A 103 -17.80 -18.08 -1.39
C SER A 103 -17.07 -18.09 -0.04
N ASN A 104 -15.75 -17.91 -0.04
CA ASN A 104 -14.92 -17.95 1.17
C ASN A 104 -14.75 -16.60 1.89
N SER A 105 -15.47 -15.53 1.50
CA SER A 105 -15.38 -14.21 2.16
C SER A 105 -15.88 -14.23 3.62
N TYR A 106 -16.79 -15.15 3.93
CA TYR A 106 -17.34 -15.32 5.28
C TYR A 106 -16.29 -15.76 6.31
N ASN A 107 -15.36 -16.63 5.95
CA ASN A 107 -14.32 -17.11 6.87
C ASN A 107 -13.31 -16.02 7.21
N PHE A 108 -12.94 -15.17 6.25
CA PHE A 108 -11.99 -14.10 6.48
C PHE A 108 -12.52 -13.07 7.50
N GLY A 109 -13.77 -12.63 7.35
CA GLY A 109 -14.42 -11.72 8.30
C GLY A 109 -14.49 -12.27 9.73
N ASN A 110 -14.79 -13.56 9.87
CA ASN A 110 -14.80 -14.22 11.17
C ASN A 110 -13.41 -14.31 11.79
N THR A 111 -12.38 -14.59 11.00
CA THR A 111 -10.98 -14.60 11.46
C THR A 111 -10.57 -13.21 11.95
N CYS A 112 -10.86 -12.16 11.19
CA CYS A 112 -10.61 -10.77 11.62
C CYS A 112 -11.36 -10.45 12.92
N ASN A 113 -12.64 -10.85 13.02
CA ASN A 113 -13.43 -10.64 14.23
C ASN A 113 -12.85 -11.34 15.47
N SER A 114 -12.25 -12.51 15.33
CA SER A 114 -11.59 -13.20 16.42
C SER A 114 -10.27 -12.55 16.81
N LEU A 115 -9.44 -12.23 15.82
CA LEU A 115 -8.10 -11.68 16.04
C LEU A 115 -8.12 -10.29 16.68
N ARG A 116 -9.04 -9.41 16.33
CA ARG A 116 -9.10 -8.06 16.91
C ARG A 116 -9.38 -8.04 18.41
N TRP A 117 -9.95 -9.13 18.96
CA TRP A 117 -10.17 -9.31 20.40
C TRP A 117 -9.03 -10.01 21.11
N SER A 118 -8.05 -10.55 20.36
CA SER A 118 -6.85 -11.17 20.93
C SER A 118 -5.96 -10.11 21.58
N THR A 119 -5.17 -10.53 22.58
CA THR A 119 -4.15 -9.66 23.18
C THR A 119 -2.80 -9.87 22.50
N PRO A 120 -1.92 -8.86 22.46
CA PRO A 120 -0.55 -9.02 21.97
C PRO A 120 0.19 -10.21 22.56
N LYS A 121 0.00 -10.44 23.87
CA LYS A 121 0.59 -11.58 24.60
C LYS A 121 0.05 -12.93 24.12
N ALA A 122 -1.24 -13.03 23.82
CA ALA A 122 -1.86 -14.29 23.37
C ALA A 122 -1.39 -14.74 21.99
N ILE A 123 -0.93 -13.82 21.15
CA ILE A 123 -0.41 -14.07 19.80
C ILE A 123 1.11 -13.91 19.72
N ASP A 124 1.79 -13.87 20.85
CA ASP A 124 3.25 -13.87 20.99
C ASP A 124 3.96 -12.69 20.31
N ILE A 125 3.32 -11.49 20.36
CA ILE A 125 4.01 -10.27 19.92
C ILE A 125 5.22 -10.01 20.80
N ASN A 126 6.35 -9.71 20.16
CA ASN A 126 7.56 -9.33 20.86
C ASN A 126 7.29 -8.15 21.84
N PRO A 127 7.46 -8.35 23.16
CA PRO A 127 7.16 -7.33 24.17
C PRO A 127 7.96 -6.03 24.00
N ASN A 128 9.05 -6.06 23.22
CA ASN A 128 9.86 -4.87 22.98
C ASN A 128 9.23 -3.90 21.97
N LEU A 129 8.23 -4.34 21.20
CA LEU A 129 7.60 -3.52 20.16
C LEU A 129 6.46 -2.65 20.69
N MET A 130 5.95 -2.95 21.88
CA MET A 130 4.78 -2.29 22.44
C MET A 130 5.03 -1.85 23.89
N LYS A 131 4.21 -0.90 24.36
CA LYS A 131 4.21 -0.55 25.79
C LYS A 131 3.73 -1.75 26.60
N PRO A 132 4.33 -2.01 27.81
CA PRO A 132 3.92 -3.13 28.64
C PRO A 132 2.42 -3.14 28.98
N GLU A 133 1.83 -1.97 29.13
CA GLU A 133 0.40 -1.78 29.43
C GLU A 133 -0.54 -2.23 28.31
N TYR A 134 -0.02 -2.50 27.10
CA TYR A 134 -0.79 -2.98 25.96
C TYR A 134 -0.82 -4.50 25.86
N MET A 135 0.14 -5.21 26.49
CA MET A 135 0.33 -6.65 26.28
C MET A 135 -0.89 -7.51 26.66
N ASP A 136 -1.64 -7.08 27.67
CA ASP A 136 -2.82 -7.82 28.17
C ASP A 136 -4.17 -7.15 27.73
N LYS A 137 -4.13 -6.13 26.87
CA LYS A 137 -5.34 -5.48 26.34
C LYS A 137 -5.74 -6.06 24.98
N PRO A 138 -7.05 -6.19 24.69
CA PRO A 138 -7.51 -6.54 23.34
C PRO A 138 -6.96 -5.55 22.29
N PHE A 139 -6.57 -6.05 21.13
CA PHE A 139 -5.91 -5.24 20.11
C PHE A 139 -6.79 -4.08 19.62
N ILE A 140 -8.10 -4.31 19.50
CA ILE A 140 -9.07 -3.25 19.18
C ILE A 140 -9.00 -2.07 20.17
N SER A 141 -8.84 -2.36 21.46
CA SER A 141 -8.73 -1.32 22.49
C SER A 141 -7.40 -0.54 22.38
N ILE A 142 -6.33 -1.23 21.97
CA ILE A 142 -5.01 -0.59 21.75
C ILE A 142 -5.10 0.37 20.56
N VAL A 143 -5.68 -0.07 19.43
CA VAL A 143 -5.86 0.79 18.26
C VAL A 143 -6.74 2.00 18.60
N HIS A 144 -7.85 1.80 19.32
CA HIS A 144 -8.72 2.92 19.71
C HIS A 144 -8.07 3.91 20.68
N SER A 145 -7.11 3.46 21.50
CA SER A 145 -6.41 4.33 22.45
C SER A 145 -5.17 5.03 21.88
N SER A 146 -4.74 4.66 20.68
CA SER A 146 -3.54 5.20 20.03
C SER A 146 -3.90 5.96 18.76
N GLU A 147 -3.74 7.29 18.75
CA GLU A 147 -3.96 8.13 17.56
C GLU A 147 -3.11 7.65 16.36
N VAL A 148 -1.87 7.23 16.62
CA VAL A 148 -0.96 6.73 15.59
C VAL A 148 -1.50 5.46 14.94
N LEU A 149 -1.97 4.49 15.73
CA LEU A 149 -2.53 3.25 15.18
C LEU A 149 -3.89 3.47 14.51
N GLN A 150 -4.68 4.45 14.97
CA GLN A 150 -5.90 4.88 14.28
C GLN A 150 -5.59 5.47 12.90
N GLU A 151 -4.50 6.24 12.76
CA GLU A 151 -4.05 6.76 11.47
C GLU A 151 -3.72 5.62 10.50
N ALA A 152 -2.92 4.63 10.93
CA ALA A 152 -2.65 3.43 10.13
C ALA A 152 -3.93 2.70 9.71
N SER A 153 -4.89 2.56 10.62
CA SER A 153 -6.18 1.94 10.34
C SER A 153 -7.00 2.72 9.31
N LYS A 154 -7.00 4.07 9.37
CA LYS A 154 -7.66 4.92 8.37
C LYS A 154 -7.05 4.76 6.98
N GLU A 155 -5.72 4.71 6.89
CA GLU A 155 -5.03 4.44 5.63
C GLU A 155 -5.47 3.11 5.00
N LEU A 156 -5.63 2.06 5.81
CA LEU A 156 -6.10 0.76 5.32
C LEU A 156 -7.59 0.77 4.93
N GLN A 157 -8.44 1.53 5.63
CA GLN A 157 -9.85 1.70 5.24
C GLN A 157 -9.99 2.41 3.89
N MET A 158 -9.07 3.30 3.54
CA MET A 158 -9.09 3.97 2.22
C MET A 158 -9.00 2.99 1.05
N LEU A 159 -8.48 1.76 1.26
CA LEU A 159 -8.38 0.75 0.21
C LEU A 159 -9.74 0.36 -0.41
N GLU A 160 -10.85 0.59 0.29
CA GLU A 160 -12.19 0.34 -0.24
C GLU A 160 -12.55 1.24 -1.42
N PHE A 161 -11.93 2.42 -1.52
CA PHE A 161 -12.28 3.46 -2.48
C PHE A 161 -11.41 3.44 -3.74
N PHE A 162 -10.36 2.62 -3.78
CA PHE A 162 -9.44 2.58 -4.91
C PHE A 162 -9.61 1.32 -5.76
N THR A 163 -9.53 1.51 -7.06
CA THR A 163 -9.62 0.45 -8.08
C THR A 163 -8.29 0.23 -8.79
N ASN A 164 -7.34 1.15 -8.60
CA ASN A 164 -6.01 1.04 -9.20
C ASN A 164 -4.95 0.61 -8.16
N PRO A 165 -3.98 -0.21 -8.55
CA PRO A 165 -3.00 -0.78 -7.64
C PRO A 165 -2.03 0.27 -7.06
N ILE A 166 -1.82 1.38 -7.75
CA ILE A 166 -0.87 2.41 -7.29
C ILE A 166 -1.37 3.04 -6.00
N ASP A 167 -2.61 3.54 -5.97
CA ASP A 167 -3.15 4.19 -4.79
C ASP A 167 -3.37 3.18 -3.64
N ILE A 168 -3.78 1.95 -3.98
CA ILE A 168 -3.86 0.84 -3.02
C ILE A 168 -2.52 0.61 -2.32
N PHE A 169 -1.42 0.53 -3.08
CA PHE A 169 -0.10 0.29 -2.50
C PHE A 169 0.46 1.52 -1.79
N ILE A 170 0.16 2.74 -2.25
CA ILE A 170 0.53 3.97 -1.57
C ILE A 170 -0.10 4.02 -0.17
N HIS A 171 -1.40 3.79 -0.04
CA HIS A 171 -2.08 3.78 1.26
C HIS A 171 -1.61 2.62 2.15
N THR A 172 -1.38 1.44 1.59
CA THR A 172 -0.77 0.31 2.31
C THR A 172 0.61 0.68 2.84
N PHE A 173 1.45 1.31 2.03
CA PHE A 173 2.79 1.75 2.42
C PHE A 173 2.76 2.86 3.47
N SER A 174 1.81 3.80 3.37
CA SER A 174 1.57 4.82 4.39
C SER A 174 1.22 4.18 5.73
N ALA A 175 0.32 3.21 5.74
CA ALA A 175 0.00 2.45 6.96
C ALA A 175 1.24 1.76 7.55
N LEU A 176 2.06 1.12 6.71
CA LEU A 176 3.32 0.48 7.15
C LEU A 176 4.31 1.48 7.76
N LYS A 177 4.46 2.68 7.18
CA LYS A 177 5.29 3.76 7.77
C LYS A 177 4.78 4.17 9.14
N VAL A 178 3.47 4.30 9.30
CA VAL A 178 2.86 4.65 10.60
C VAL A 178 3.12 3.56 11.64
N VAL A 179 3.01 2.29 11.27
CA VAL A 179 3.34 1.14 12.13
C VAL A 179 4.82 1.18 12.56
N ASP A 180 5.72 1.39 11.61
CA ASP A 180 7.17 1.51 11.87
C ASP A 180 7.46 2.66 12.85
N ASN A 181 6.82 3.81 12.65
CA ASN A 181 6.96 4.96 13.56
C ASN A 181 6.41 4.67 14.97
N PHE A 182 5.28 3.98 15.07
CA PHE A 182 4.72 3.55 16.36
C PHE A 182 5.70 2.67 17.15
N VAL A 183 6.31 1.68 16.49
CA VAL A 183 7.27 0.79 17.13
C VAL A 183 8.53 1.55 17.52
N LYS A 184 9.06 2.41 16.65
CA LYS A 184 10.22 3.26 16.97
C LYS A 184 9.97 4.15 18.18
N ALA A 185 8.82 4.78 18.27
CA ALA A 185 8.45 5.60 19.43
C ALA A 185 8.36 4.76 20.71
N SER A 186 7.69 3.60 20.65
CA SER A 186 7.55 2.69 21.80
C SER A 186 8.90 2.17 22.30
N THR A 187 9.80 1.82 21.39
CA THR A 187 11.16 1.38 21.74
C THR A 187 12.02 2.52 22.27
N PHE A 188 11.86 3.74 21.75
CA PHE A 188 12.58 4.91 22.22
C PHE A 188 12.16 5.29 23.65
N GLU A 189 10.88 5.33 23.95
CA GLU A 189 10.35 5.60 25.30
C GLU A 189 10.92 4.60 26.33
N LYS A 190 10.96 3.32 25.99
CA LYS A 190 11.56 2.29 26.87
C LYS A 190 13.06 2.52 27.12
N ARG A 191 13.79 2.95 26.11
CA ARG A 191 15.22 3.26 26.22
C ARG A 191 15.45 4.49 27.09
N VAL A 192 14.71 5.57 26.84
CA VAL A 192 14.80 6.80 27.67
C VAL A 192 14.45 6.50 29.12
N GLY A 193 13.41 5.71 29.39
CA GLY A 193 13.07 5.26 30.75
C GLY A 193 14.22 4.49 31.45
N LYS A 194 14.89 3.59 30.73
CA LYS A 194 16.10 2.91 31.23
C LYS A 194 17.27 3.85 31.41
N PHE A 195 17.42 4.87 30.56
CA PHE A 195 18.50 5.87 30.67
C PHE A 195 18.38 6.74 31.90
N ILE A 196 17.17 7.19 32.23
CA ILE A 196 16.92 7.99 33.43
C ILE A 196 17.33 7.19 34.68
N THR A 197 17.25 5.87 34.64
CA THR A 197 17.61 5.00 35.76
C THR A 197 19.11 4.62 35.82
N MET A 198 19.87 4.70 34.70
CA MET A 198 21.25 4.14 34.64
C MET A 198 22.37 5.14 34.40
N PHE A 199 22.13 6.37 34.05
CA PHE A 199 23.16 7.43 33.82
C PHE A 199 24.33 7.05 32.87
N ASP A 200 24.13 6.10 31.97
CA ASP A 200 25.19 5.64 31.07
C ASP A 200 25.03 6.17 29.65
N LYS A 201 25.84 7.16 29.27
CA LYS A 201 25.81 7.86 27.99
C LYS A 201 26.33 7.01 26.81
N SER A 202 26.97 5.88 27.04
CA SER A 202 27.65 5.08 26.01
C SER A 202 26.71 4.18 25.20
N LEU A 203 25.50 3.93 25.68
CA LEU A 203 24.53 3.01 25.06
C LEU A 203 23.63 3.64 23.99
N ILE A 204 23.74 4.95 23.77
CA ILE A 204 22.82 5.68 22.86
C ILE A 204 23.07 5.38 21.37
N ILE A 205 24.25 4.91 20.98
CA ILE A 205 24.69 4.96 19.58
C ILE A 205 24.68 3.60 18.87
N SER A 206 24.64 2.46 19.56
CA SER A 206 25.03 1.19 18.93
C SER A 206 23.93 0.21 18.53
N GLU A 207 22.71 0.36 18.97
CA GLU A 207 21.64 -0.56 18.58
C GLU A 207 20.44 0.17 17.96
N LYS A 208 20.49 0.40 16.64
CA LYS A 208 19.26 0.44 15.85
C LYS A 208 18.57 -0.90 16.11
N ALA A 209 17.46 -0.90 16.85
CA ALA A 209 16.63 -2.09 16.93
C ALA A 209 16.22 -2.41 15.49
N GLN A 210 16.92 -3.36 14.86
CA GLN A 210 16.47 -3.93 13.61
C GLN A 210 15.22 -4.71 13.96
N MET A 211 14.07 -4.13 13.59
CA MET A 211 12.82 -4.87 13.61
C MET A 211 12.91 -5.96 12.55
N SER A 212 12.54 -7.18 12.93
CA SER A 212 12.37 -8.22 11.94
C SER A 212 11.18 -7.90 11.03
N PHE A 213 11.21 -8.42 9.81
CA PHE A 213 10.05 -8.36 8.93
C PHE A 213 8.80 -8.93 9.61
N ASP A 214 8.94 -10.03 10.31
CA ASP A 214 7.85 -10.75 10.98
C ASP A 214 7.16 -9.90 12.05
N ASP A 215 7.93 -9.11 12.81
CA ASP A 215 7.38 -8.21 13.84
C ASP A 215 6.47 -7.13 13.23
N ILE A 216 6.94 -6.48 12.15
CA ILE A 216 6.15 -5.44 11.46
C ILE A 216 4.92 -6.07 10.79
N PHE A 217 5.12 -7.24 10.18
CA PHE A 217 4.05 -7.96 9.49
C PHE A 217 2.91 -8.33 10.45
N LEU A 218 3.26 -8.88 11.60
CA LEU A 218 2.26 -9.26 12.60
C LEU A 218 1.47 -8.05 13.11
N LEU A 219 2.14 -6.93 13.40
CA LEU A 219 1.45 -5.69 13.81
C LEU A 219 0.56 -5.13 12.70
N PHE A 220 1.01 -5.16 11.46
CA PHE A 220 0.23 -4.73 10.31
C PHE A 220 -1.03 -5.61 10.16
N CYS A 221 -0.89 -6.93 10.23
CA CYS A 221 -2.02 -7.87 10.20
C CYS A 221 -3.06 -7.53 11.28
N LEU A 222 -2.62 -7.24 12.49
CA LEU A 222 -3.53 -6.91 13.59
C LEU A 222 -4.27 -5.60 13.38
N ILE A 223 -3.60 -4.56 12.88
CA ILE A 223 -4.26 -3.28 12.56
C ILE A 223 -5.30 -3.52 11.46
N PHE A 224 -4.95 -4.30 10.45
CA PHE A 224 -5.85 -4.68 9.37
C PHE A 224 -7.10 -5.40 9.88
N THR A 225 -6.97 -6.27 10.90
CA THR A 225 -8.10 -7.03 11.46
C THR A 225 -9.07 -6.18 12.27
N VAL A 226 -8.67 -5.00 12.74
CA VAL A 226 -9.56 -4.09 13.50
C VAL A 226 -10.66 -3.53 12.59
N TYR A 227 -10.28 -3.09 11.39
CA TYR A 227 -11.19 -2.53 10.40
C TYR A 227 -10.79 -3.02 8.99
N PRO A 228 -11.03 -4.30 8.67
CA PRO A 228 -10.68 -4.83 7.37
C PRO A 228 -11.56 -4.18 6.29
N PRO A 229 -10.98 -3.73 5.17
CA PRO A 229 -11.76 -3.26 4.02
C PRO A 229 -12.77 -4.34 3.57
N SER A 230 -13.98 -3.94 3.22
CA SER A 230 -15.07 -4.87 2.85
C SER A 230 -14.74 -5.70 1.61
N ASN A 231 -13.93 -5.16 0.70
CA ASN A 231 -13.47 -5.78 -0.54
C ASN A 231 -12.11 -6.50 -0.42
N SER A 232 -11.54 -6.65 0.78
CA SER A 232 -10.18 -7.14 1.02
C SER A 232 -9.83 -8.38 0.21
N LYS A 233 -10.67 -9.41 0.30
CA LYS A 233 -10.39 -10.69 -0.36
C LYS A 233 -10.39 -10.60 -1.88
N LYS A 234 -11.36 -9.86 -2.45
CA LYS A 234 -11.42 -9.62 -3.90
C LYS A 234 -10.18 -8.89 -4.36
N LEU A 235 -9.80 -7.87 -3.59
CA LEU A 235 -8.60 -7.08 -3.84
C LEU A 235 -7.32 -7.93 -3.79
N SER A 236 -7.16 -8.77 -2.77
CA SER A 236 -6.01 -9.69 -2.67
C SER A 236 -5.93 -10.62 -3.86
N THR A 237 -7.05 -11.25 -4.24
CA THR A 237 -7.11 -12.14 -5.41
C THR A 237 -6.69 -11.41 -6.69
N PHE A 238 -7.21 -10.21 -6.91
CA PHE A 238 -6.83 -9.38 -8.05
C PHE A 238 -5.34 -9.04 -8.06
N LEU A 239 -4.83 -8.53 -6.93
CA LEU A 239 -3.42 -8.10 -6.82
C LEU A 239 -2.43 -9.27 -6.92
N SER A 240 -2.78 -10.45 -6.39
CA SER A 240 -1.91 -11.63 -6.46
C SER A 240 -1.77 -12.17 -7.89
N LYS A 241 -2.79 -11.99 -8.72
CA LYS A 241 -2.79 -12.39 -10.13
C LYS A 241 -2.12 -11.37 -11.07
N MET A 242 -1.78 -10.18 -10.58
CA MET A 242 -1.07 -9.16 -11.38
C MET A 242 0.37 -9.58 -11.66
N SER A 243 0.55 -10.44 -12.64
CA SER A 243 1.86 -10.83 -13.15
C SER A 243 2.32 -9.88 -14.27
N GLY A 244 3.63 -9.76 -14.46
CA GLY A 244 4.21 -8.97 -15.57
C GLY A 244 4.25 -7.46 -15.33
N ILE A 245 3.70 -6.94 -14.23
CA ILE A 245 3.86 -5.55 -13.81
C ILE A 245 4.79 -5.52 -12.59
N SER A 246 5.96 -4.91 -12.76
CA SER A 246 6.87 -4.61 -11.64
C SER A 246 6.54 -3.24 -11.06
N PHE A 247 6.57 -3.12 -9.75
CA PHE A 247 6.42 -1.86 -9.03
C PHE A 247 7.75 -1.37 -8.50
N GLU A 248 7.81 -0.13 -8.03
CA GLU A 248 8.96 0.37 -7.30
C GLU A 248 9.10 -0.38 -5.96
N PRO A 249 10.32 -0.53 -5.42
CA PRO A 249 10.55 -1.40 -4.25
C PRO A 249 9.63 -1.16 -3.06
N PRO A 250 9.28 0.10 -2.66
CA PRO A 250 8.34 0.32 -1.57
C PRO A 250 6.92 -0.16 -1.89
N LEU A 251 6.48 -0.06 -3.15
CA LEU A 251 5.15 -0.53 -3.57
C LEU A 251 5.11 -2.06 -3.70
N GLU A 252 6.21 -2.70 -4.14
CA GLU A 252 6.34 -4.17 -4.09
C GLU A 252 6.31 -4.67 -2.64
N TYR A 253 6.95 -3.96 -1.71
CA TYR A 253 6.90 -4.25 -0.30
C TYR A 253 5.47 -4.15 0.24
N ALA A 254 4.76 -3.07 -0.04
CA ALA A 254 3.36 -2.88 0.33
C ALA A 254 2.45 -3.97 -0.26
N LYS A 255 2.65 -4.34 -1.53
CA LYS A 255 1.95 -5.45 -2.19
C LYS A 255 2.15 -6.76 -1.44
N LEU A 256 3.40 -7.09 -1.09
CA LEU A 256 3.71 -8.31 -0.35
C LEU A 256 2.94 -8.36 0.97
N PHE A 257 2.98 -7.28 1.76
CA PHE A 257 2.24 -7.21 3.02
C PHE A 257 0.75 -7.39 2.82
N LEU A 258 0.15 -6.64 1.90
CA LEU A 258 -1.30 -6.67 1.68
C LEU A 258 -1.77 -8.06 1.21
N VAL A 259 -1.10 -8.65 0.22
CA VAL A 259 -1.48 -9.96 -0.33
C VAL A 259 -1.27 -11.08 0.69
N SER A 260 -0.26 -10.96 1.56
CA SER A 260 0.01 -11.98 2.59
C SER A 260 -0.90 -11.84 3.82
N THR A 261 -1.54 -10.67 4.03
CA THR A 261 -2.45 -10.42 5.16
C THR A 261 -3.85 -10.96 4.89
N ILE A 262 -4.28 -10.93 3.65
CA ILE A 262 -5.62 -11.31 3.21
C ILE A 262 -5.64 -12.74 2.69
#